data_cf234c770b6886451bed8fa01a7aad9f
#
_entry.id   cf234c770b6886451bed8fa01a7aad9f
#
_cell.length_a   1.000
_cell.length_b   1.000
_cell.length_c   1.000
_cell.angle_alpha   90.00
_cell.angle_beta   90.00
_cell.angle_gamma   90.00
#
_symmetry.space_group_name_H-M   'P 1'
#
loop_
_entity.id
_entity.type
_entity.pdbx_description
1 polymer ?
#
loop_
_entity_poly.entity_id
_entity_poly.type
_entity_poly.pdbx_seq_one_letter_code
_entity_poly.pdbx_strand_id
1 'polypeptide(L)'
;MKTKKIAAVLASILTVVALSGCSLSRNVASLDPYSPSDGVVSDIGNLKVRNLLIIKGEGDQGLLIGSFVNSSQTEVSGSIQLLDADNNRTTYDFTVAPLSKLDLGYGENAPLVLEVPEIPGSMHSLYISDGMNPRQLLVPVLDG
;
A
#
# COMPACT_ATOMS: atom_id res chain seq x y z
N MET A 1 48.60 -34.28 -26.51
CA MET A 1 47.17 -34.38 -26.91
C MET A 1 46.18 -34.39 -25.73
N LYS A 2 46.52 -34.90 -24.56
CA LYS A 2 45.63 -34.98 -23.39
C LYS A 2 45.31 -33.60 -22.78
N THR A 3 46.26 -32.68 -22.68
CA THR A 3 46.10 -31.32 -22.14
C THR A 3 45.12 -30.45 -22.92
N LYS A 4 45.11 -30.54 -24.25
CA LYS A 4 44.17 -29.80 -25.13
C LYS A 4 42.72 -30.26 -24.92
N LYS A 5 42.52 -31.58 -24.68
CA LYS A 5 41.19 -32.13 -24.41
C LYS A 5 40.66 -31.68 -23.03
N ILE A 6 41.52 -31.65 -22.01
CA ILE A 6 41.17 -31.17 -20.68
C ILE A 6 40.83 -29.68 -20.71
N ALA A 7 41.59 -28.86 -21.41
CA ALA A 7 41.29 -27.42 -21.56
C ALA A 7 39.95 -27.17 -22.26
N ALA A 8 39.60 -27.96 -23.28
CA ALA A 8 38.32 -27.84 -23.97
C ALA A 8 37.13 -28.21 -23.08
N VAL A 9 37.28 -29.26 -22.24
CA VAL A 9 36.25 -29.65 -21.29
C VAL A 9 36.05 -28.59 -20.19
N LEU A 10 37.14 -28.04 -19.66
CA LEU A 10 37.05 -26.95 -18.67
C LEU A 10 36.41 -25.69 -19.26
N ALA A 11 36.76 -25.33 -20.50
CA ALA A 11 36.14 -24.19 -21.18
C ALA A 11 34.61 -24.37 -21.38
N SER A 12 34.18 -25.58 -21.78
CA SER A 12 32.75 -25.86 -21.97
C SER A 12 31.95 -25.82 -20.63
N ILE A 13 32.52 -26.33 -19.53
CA ILE A 13 31.90 -26.26 -18.22
C ILE A 13 31.79 -24.80 -17.77
N LEU A 14 32.82 -23.98 -17.95
CA LEU A 14 32.81 -22.56 -17.58
C LEU A 14 31.75 -21.79 -18.39
N THR A 15 31.59 -22.11 -19.65
CA THR A 15 30.55 -21.50 -20.52
C THR A 15 29.14 -21.86 -20.06
N VAL A 16 28.89 -23.11 -19.68
CA VAL A 16 27.59 -23.55 -19.18
C VAL A 16 27.25 -22.84 -17.86
N VAL A 17 28.19 -22.70 -16.91
CA VAL A 17 28.01 -22.00 -15.64
C VAL A 17 27.78 -20.51 -15.89
N ALA A 18 28.46 -19.88 -16.83
CA ALA A 18 28.26 -18.48 -17.16
C ALA A 18 26.88 -18.19 -17.78
N LEU A 19 26.33 -19.11 -18.57
CA LEU A 19 25.00 -18.97 -19.18
C LEU A 19 23.84 -19.26 -18.21
N SER A 20 24.06 -20.06 -17.17
CA SER A 20 23.01 -20.38 -16.17
C SER A 20 22.77 -19.27 -15.13
N GLY A 21 23.68 -18.29 -15.02
CA GLY A 21 23.60 -17.22 -14.01
C GLY A 21 22.56 -16.12 -14.28
N CYS A 22 22.02 -16.01 -15.48
CA CYS A 22 21.14 -14.90 -15.86
C CYS A 22 19.74 -14.93 -15.22
N SER A 23 19.29 -16.06 -14.68
CA SER A 23 17.95 -16.11 -14.04
C SER A 23 17.97 -15.89 -12.53
N LEU A 24 19.12 -15.97 -11.86
CA LEU A 24 19.22 -15.76 -10.41
C LEU A 24 19.30 -14.29 -10.01
N SER A 25 19.66 -13.38 -10.90
CA SER A 25 19.78 -11.95 -10.61
C SER A 25 18.60 -11.13 -11.12
N ARG A 26 17.59 -11.77 -11.69
CA ARG A 26 16.42 -11.07 -12.21
C ARG A 26 15.43 -10.81 -11.09
N ASN A 27 15.07 -9.53 -10.92
CA ASN A 27 13.96 -9.16 -10.05
C ASN A 27 12.70 -9.86 -10.56
N VAL A 28 12.13 -10.74 -9.72
CA VAL A 28 10.94 -11.51 -10.09
C VAL A 28 9.74 -10.69 -9.67
N ALA A 29 9.06 -10.06 -10.62
CA ALA A 29 7.93 -9.16 -10.37
C ALA A 29 6.80 -9.81 -9.53
N SER A 30 6.71 -11.16 -9.54
CA SER A 30 5.74 -11.88 -8.70
C SER A 30 6.13 -11.94 -7.21
N LEU A 31 7.33 -11.51 -6.84
CA LEU A 31 7.77 -11.37 -5.44
C LEU A 31 7.61 -9.94 -4.93
N ASP A 32 7.33 -8.99 -5.81
CA ASP A 32 7.05 -7.62 -5.40
C ASP A 32 5.67 -7.58 -4.71
N PRO A 33 5.58 -6.98 -3.51
CA PRO A 33 4.29 -6.83 -2.85
C PRO A 33 3.38 -5.95 -3.70
N TYR A 34 2.25 -6.50 -4.10
CA TYR A 34 1.22 -5.76 -4.83
C TYR A 34 -0.09 -5.72 -4.02
N SER A 35 -0.89 -4.71 -4.25
CA SER A 35 -2.24 -4.66 -3.68
C SER A 35 -3.14 -5.65 -4.44
N PRO A 36 -3.71 -6.67 -3.79
CA PRO A 36 -4.61 -7.62 -4.44
C PRO A 36 -6.02 -7.05 -4.66
N SER A 37 -6.25 -5.78 -4.37
CA SER A 37 -7.52 -5.07 -4.45
C SER A 37 -7.33 -3.69 -5.07
N ASP A 38 -8.42 -3.03 -5.42
CA ASP A 38 -8.42 -1.70 -6.01
C ASP A 38 -7.94 -0.59 -5.04
N GLY A 39 -7.96 -0.87 -3.74
CA GLY A 39 -7.56 0.08 -2.70
C GLY A 39 -6.06 0.15 -2.47
N VAL A 40 -5.62 1.26 -1.90
CA VAL A 40 -4.21 1.51 -1.57
C VAL A 40 -3.76 0.68 -0.37
N VAL A 41 -2.50 0.23 -0.45
CA VAL A 41 -1.78 -0.43 0.64
C VAL A 41 -0.57 0.42 1.01
N SER A 42 -0.36 0.65 2.30
CA SER A 42 0.82 1.36 2.80
C SER A 42 1.17 0.91 4.21
N ASP A 43 2.46 0.91 4.54
CA ASP A 43 2.96 0.68 5.89
C ASP A 43 3.54 2.00 6.42
N ILE A 44 3.01 2.47 7.55
CA ILE A 44 3.36 3.74 8.18
C ILE A 44 3.75 3.42 9.63
N GLY A 45 5.03 3.21 9.88
CA GLY A 45 5.50 2.74 11.18
C GLY A 45 4.83 1.43 11.59
N ASN A 46 4.13 1.44 12.72
CA ASN A 46 3.39 0.28 13.24
C ASN A 46 1.96 0.16 12.66
N LEU A 47 1.50 1.19 11.96
CA LEU A 47 0.18 1.22 11.33
C LEU A 47 0.26 0.71 9.90
N LYS A 48 -0.50 -0.32 9.57
CA LYS A 48 -0.60 -0.88 8.23
C LYS A 48 -1.95 -0.52 7.64
N VAL A 49 -1.94 0.25 6.58
CA VAL A 49 -3.13 0.61 5.79
C VAL A 49 -3.37 -0.48 4.76
N ARG A 50 -4.60 -0.97 4.67
CA ARG A 50 -4.97 -2.06 3.75
C ARG A 50 -6.28 -1.73 3.05
N ASN A 51 -6.29 -1.90 1.74
CA ASN A 51 -7.46 -1.72 0.88
C ASN A 51 -8.20 -0.40 1.11
N LEU A 52 -7.45 0.70 1.24
CA LEU A 52 -8.03 2.02 1.45
C LEU A 52 -8.51 2.58 0.12
N LEU A 53 -9.80 2.87 0.02
CA LEU A 53 -10.43 3.43 -1.18
C LEU A 53 -11.62 4.33 -0.79
N ILE A 54 -12.08 5.13 -1.73
CA ILE A 54 -13.22 6.01 -1.56
C ILE A 54 -14.32 5.55 -2.52
N ILE A 55 -15.52 5.33 -2.00
CA ILE A 55 -16.72 5.13 -2.81
C ILE A 55 -17.41 6.48 -2.97
N LYS A 56 -17.59 6.93 -4.19
CA LYS A 56 -18.27 8.18 -4.51
C LYS A 56 -19.75 8.07 -4.15
N GLY A 57 -20.22 8.99 -3.35
CA GLY A 57 -21.63 9.18 -3.02
C GLY A 57 -22.30 10.24 -3.91
N GLU A 58 -23.42 10.74 -3.46
CA GLU A 58 -24.12 11.84 -4.15
C GLU A 58 -23.38 13.17 -3.95
N GLY A 59 -23.32 13.99 -5.01
CA GLY A 59 -22.63 15.28 -4.98
C GLY A 59 -21.12 15.12 -4.72
N ASP A 60 -20.60 15.89 -3.78
CA ASP A 60 -19.17 15.85 -3.39
C ASP A 60 -18.89 14.93 -2.19
N GLN A 61 -19.84 14.08 -1.81
CA GLN A 61 -19.62 13.11 -0.74
C GLN A 61 -18.83 11.90 -1.24
N GLY A 62 -17.88 11.46 -0.42
CA GLY A 62 -17.14 10.21 -0.57
C GLY A 62 -17.15 9.42 0.73
N LEU A 63 -17.23 8.11 0.62
CA LEU A 63 -17.19 7.18 1.75
C LEU A 63 -15.82 6.50 1.76
N LEU A 64 -14.96 6.88 2.71
CA LEU A 64 -13.67 6.23 2.90
C LEU A 64 -13.87 4.88 3.59
N ILE A 65 -13.43 3.82 2.94
CA ILE A 65 -13.45 2.46 3.46
C ILE A 65 -12.06 1.85 3.41
N GLY A 66 -11.79 0.89 4.29
CA GLY A 66 -10.51 0.20 4.36
C GLY A 66 -10.18 -0.26 5.77
N SER A 67 -8.98 -0.79 5.96
CA SER A 67 -8.53 -1.33 7.24
C SER A 67 -7.24 -0.70 7.70
N PHE A 68 -7.17 -0.35 8.97
CA PHE A 68 -5.98 0.07 9.69
C PHE A 68 -5.57 -1.02 10.67
N VAL A 69 -4.43 -1.62 10.45
CA VAL A 69 -3.93 -2.75 11.27
C VAL A 69 -2.75 -2.28 12.10
N ASN A 70 -2.85 -2.46 13.41
CA ASN A 70 -1.75 -2.23 14.33
C ASN A 70 -0.96 -3.53 14.54
N SER A 71 0.29 -3.56 14.11
CA SER A 71 1.17 -4.71 14.25
C SER A 71 2.04 -4.68 15.52
N SER A 72 1.87 -3.65 16.37
CA SER A 72 2.62 -3.49 17.62
C SER A 72 1.85 -4.03 18.83
N GLN A 73 2.55 -4.15 19.94
CA GLN A 73 1.99 -4.54 21.24
C GLN A 73 1.45 -3.35 22.05
N THR A 74 1.50 -2.15 21.50
CA THR A 74 0.97 -0.91 22.09
C THR A 74 -0.13 -0.34 21.21
N GLU A 75 -1.05 0.41 21.81
CA GLU A 75 -2.06 1.14 21.05
C GLU A 75 -1.40 2.16 20.11
N VAL A 76 -1.94 2.30 18.91
CA VAL A 76 -1.53 3.32 17.94
C VAL A 76 -2.64 4.34 17.80
N SER A 77 -2.31 5.61 18.10
CA SER A 77 -3.17 6.75 17.80
C SER A 77 -2.79 7.30 16.43
N GLY A 78 -3.71 7.15 15.48
CA GLY A 78 -3.51 7.60 14.10
C GLY A 78 -4.42 8.76 13.75
N SER A 79 -4.14 9.40 12.62
CA SER A 79 -5.00 10.43 12.06
C SER A 79 -5.09 10.35 10.53
N ILE A 80 -6.25 10.74 10.00
CA ILE A 80 -6.50 10.96 8.58
C ILE A 80 -6.71 12.46 8.40
N GLN A 81 -5.95 13.08 7.51
CA GLN A 81 -6.05 14.51 7.23
C GLN A 81 -6.35 14.73 5.76
N LEU A 82 -7.28 15.62 5.50
CA LEU A 82 -7.63 16.12 4.18
C LEU A 82 -7.27 17.59 4.07
N LEU A 83 -6.97 18.01 2.86
CA LEU A 83 -6.87 19.43 2.50
C LEU A 83 -7.98 19.70 1.50
N ASP A 84 -8.79 20.71 1.79
CA ASP A 84 -9.76 21.24 0.82
C ASP A 84 -9.07 22.13 -0.23
N ALA A 85 -9.86 22.62 -1.20
CA ALA A 85 -9.35 23.49 -2.27
C ALA A 85 -8.76 24.81 -1.74
N ASP A 86 -9.16 25.26 -0.55
CA ASP A 86 -8.68 26.47 0.13
C ASP A 86 -7.49 26.20 1.07
N ASN A 87 -6.93 24.97 1.05
CA ASN A 87 -5.89 24.49 1.97
C ASN A 87 -6.29 24.45 3.45
N ASN A 88 -7.59 24.45 3.77
CA ASN A 88 -8.00 24.17 5.13
C ASN A 88 -7.83 22.68 5.42
N ARG A 89 -7.37 22.39 6.62
CA ARG A 89 -7.08 21.02 7.05
C ARG A 89 -8.20 20.48 7.93
N THR A 90 -8.82 19.40 7.51
CA THR A 90 -9.72 18.61 8.34
C THR A 90 -8.99 17.37 8.83
N THR A 91 -9.05 17.08 10.13
CA THR A 91 -8.36 15.95 10.74
C THR A 91 -9.37 15.05 11.45
N TYR A 92 -9.26 13.75 11.19
CA TYR A 92 -10.02 12.69 11.85
C TYR A 92 -9.05 11.81 12.62
N ASP A 93 -9.14 11.81 13.93
CA ASP A 93 -8.32 10.99 14.81
C ASP A 93 -8.98 9.63 15.04
N PHE A 94 -8.16 8.59 15.13
CA PHE A 94 -8.61 7.23 15.45
C PHE A 94 -7.57 6.50 16.29
N THR A 95 -8.00 5.43 16.95
CA THR A 95 -7.10 4.56 17.71
C THR A 95 -7.25 3.11 17.26
N VAL A 96 -6.15 2.38 17.24
CA VAL A 96 -6.14 0.95 16.96
C VAL A 96 -5.45 0.23 18.11
N ALA A 97 -6.21 -0.64 18.77
CA ALA A 97 -5.71 -1.42 19.90
C ALA A 97 -4.50 -2.30 19.50
N PRO A 98 -3.68 -2.75 20.48
CA PRO A 98 -2.52 -3.62 20.21
C PRO A 98 -2.92 -4.87 19.44
N LEU A 99 -2.13 -5.25 18.43
CA LEU A 99 -2.30 -6.46 17.62
C LEU A 99 -3.73 -6.61 17.04
N SER A 100 -4.38 -5.50 16.74
CA SER A 100 -5.77 -5.42 16.32
C SER A 100 -5.91 -4.65 15.01
N LYS A 101 -7.14 -4.55 14.50
CA LYS A 101 -7.49 -3.76 13.34
C LYS A 101 -8.72 -2.90 13.59
N LEU A 102 -8.78 -1.78 12.88
CA LEU A 102 -9.95 -0.93 12.72
C LEU A 102 -10.37 -1.01 11.25
N ASP A 103 -11.55 -1.56 10.99
CA ASP A 103 -12.14 -1.58 9.65
C ASP A 103 -13.12 -0.43 9.51
N LEU A 104 -12.97 0.43 8.51
CA LEU A 104 -13.92 1.46 8.14
C LEU A 104 -14.87 0.94 7.07
N GLY A 105 -16.17 1.14 7.25
CA GLY A 105 -17.20 0.74 6.30
C GLY A 105 -17.47 -0.76 6.27
N TYR A 106 -17.11 -1.48 7.33
CA TYR A 106 -17.35 -2.91 7.44
C TYR A 106 -17.84 -3.29 8.86
N GLY A 107 -18.80 -4.22 8.93
CA GLY A 107 -19.41 -4.67 10.18
C GLY A 107 -20.19 -3.54 10.85
N GLU A 108 -19.88 -3.28 12.12
CA GLU A 108 -20.51 -2.22 12.93
C GLU A 108 -19.85 -0.85 12.75
N ASN A 109 -18.71 -0.77 12.06
CA ASN A 109 -17.97 0.46 11.85
C ASN A 109 -18.47 1.18 10.60
N ALA A 110 -18.98 2.38 10.76
CA ALA A 110 -19.38 3.22 9.64
C ALA A 110 -18.17 3.64 8.80
N PRO A 111 -18.35 3.87 7.49
CA PRO A 111 -17.34 4.53 6.67
C PRO A 111 -17.13 5.96 7.16
N LEU A 112 -15.95 6.50 6.92
CA LEU A 112 -15.70 7.92 7.16
C LEU A 112 -16.22 8.72 5.96
N VAL A 113 -17.12 9.67 6.22
CA VAL A 113 -17.67 10.55 5.20
C VAL A 113 -16.71 11.71 4.98
N LEU A 114 -16.28 11.90 3.73
CA LEU A 114 -15.34 12.93 3.31
C LEU A 114 -15.98 13.84 2.25
N GLU A 115 -15.44 15.03 2.10
CA GLU A 115 -15.69 15.88 0.93
C GLU A 115 -14.68 15.51 -0.16
N VAL A 116 -15.18 15.02 -1.30
CA VAL A 116 -14.40 14.49 -2.41
C VAL A 116 -14.97 15.06 -3.72
N PRO A 117 -14.45 16.20 -4.20
CA PRO A 117 -14.93 16.81 -5.43
C PRO A 117 -14.56 16.02 -6.70
N GLU A 118 -13.59 15.11 -6.59
CA GLU A 118 -13.13 14.33 -7.72
C GLU A 118 -14.18 13.34 -8.21
N ILE A 119 -14.14 13.07 -9.51
CA ILE A 119 -15.03 12.11 -10.17
C ILE A 119 -14.51 10.67 -10.00
N PRO A 120 -15.38 9.64 -10.11
CA PRO A 120 -14.93 8.25 -10.15
C PRO A 120 -13.86 7.99 -11.22
N GLY A 121 -12.89 7.16 -10.88
CA GLY A 121 -11.71 6.88 -11.70
C GLY A 121 -10.53 7.83 -11.46
N SER A 122 -10.68 8.85 -10.61
CA SER A 122 -9.60 9.73 -10.18
C SER A 122 -8.96 9.27 -8.86
N MET A 123 -7.98 10.04 -8.39
CA MET A 123 -7.27 9.80 -7.14
C MET A 123 -7.45 11.01 -6.21
N HIS A 124 -7.83 10.74 -4.98
CA HIS A 124 -7.93 11.76 -3.93
C HIS A 124 -6.72 11.68 -2.98
N SER A 125 -6.19 12.83 -2.58
CA SER A 125 -5.00 12.90 -1.73
C SER A 125 -5.38 12.97 -0.26
N LEU A 126 -4.91 11.99 0.52
CA LEU A 126 -5.05 11.94 1.97
C LEU A 126 -3.68 11.91 2.64
N TYR A 127 -3.58 12.48 3.84
CA TYR A 127 -2.42 12.31 4.71
C TYR A 127 -2.82 11.40 5.86
N ILE A 128 -2.10 10.30 6.04
CA ILE A 128 -2.32 9.35 7.13
C ILE A 128 -1.08 9.33 8.01
N SER A 129 -1.28 9.34 9.32
CA SER A 129 -0.22 9.29 10.31
C SER A 129 -0.49 8.20 11.34
N ASP A 130 0.58 7.60 11.84
CA ASP A 130 0.59 6.74 13.03
C ASP A 130 0.81 7.52 14.34
N GLY A 131 0.63 8.85 14.28
CA GLY A 131 0.91 9.77 15.37
C GLY A 131 2.32 10.38 15.34
N MET A 132 3.25 9.79 14.58
CA MET A 132 4.63 10.29 14.44
C MET A 132 5.04 10.53 12.99
N ASN A 133 4.56 9.69 12.08
CA ASN A 133 5.01 9.65 10.68
C ASN A 133 3.84 9.94 9.73
N PRO A 134 3.64 11.17 9.27
CA PRO A 134 2.62 11.46 8.28
C PRO A 134 3.09 10.99 6.89
N ARG A 135 2.19 10.36 6.14
CA ARG A 135 2.40 9.93 4.76
C ARG A 135 1.24 10.34 3.89
N GLN A 136 1.55 10.97 2.77
CA GLN A 136 0.57 11.22 1.72
C GLN A 136 0.26 9.94 0.96
N LEU A 137 -1.01 9.64 0.78
CA LEU A 137 -1.52 8.54 -0.02
C LEU A 137 -2.46 9.10 -1.09
N LEU A 138 -2.32 8.59 -2.31
CA LEU A 138 -3.27 8.81 -3.38
C LEU A 138 -4.27 7.65 -3.36
N VAL A 139 -5.50 7.95 -2.97
CA VAL A 139 -6.56 6.97 -2.73
C VAL A 139 -7.52 6.98 -3.92
N PRO A 140 -7.82 5.83 -4.54
CA PRO A 140 -8.72 5.77 -5.68
C PRO A 140 -10.15 6.12 -5.28
N VAL A 141 -10.82 6.87 -6.15
CA VAL A 141 -12.24 7.19 -6.07
C VAL A 141 -12.98 6.27 -7.04
N LEU A 142 -13.81 5.40 -6.50
CA LEU A 142 -14.59 4.42 -7.26
C LEU A 142 -16.06 4.84 -7.32
N ASP A 143 -16.75 4.35 -8.32
CA ASP A 143 -18.20 4.47 -8.45
C ASP A 143 -18.89 3.54 -7.45
N GLY A 144 -20.01 3.95 -6.88
CA GLY A 144 -20.76 3.20 -5.87
C GLY A 144 -22.01 2.52 -6.43
#